data_cddcc5442747aae93dcad0a42493bd60
#
_entry.id   cddcc5442747aae93dcad0a42493bd60
#
_cell.length_a   1.000
_cell.length_b   1.000
_cell.length_c   1.000
_cell.angle_alpha   90.00
_cell.angle_beta   90.00
_cell.angle_gamma   90.00
#
_symmetry.space_group_name_H-M   'P 1'
#
loop_
_entity.id
_entity.type
_entity.pdbx_description
1 polymer ?
#
loop_
_entity_poly.entity_id
_entity_poly.type
_entity_poly.pdbx_seq_one_letter_code
_entity_poly.pdbx_strand_id
1 'polypeptide(L)'
;MSPPFHLQRKSPSTPVPAAPARGKRICVLLLSGGLDSATCLALVTRWGWNVHALSFDYGQRHRVELAAARRLAKKYRVASHRLIAIPSLGAFGGSALTDPSIRVPKKALGKTRIPVTYVPARNTLFLAYALSFAETRGATEIVIGANALDYSGYPDCRPAFLRAFEKVARLGTKAGVEGTAFRIHAPLLKTSKAGIVRLARALGLDTSATISCYDPGPAGQACRECDSCLLREKGFSEADGGKVILPLRRRT
;
A
#
# COMPACT_ATOMS: atom_id res chain seq x y z
N MET A 1 33.02 -24.81 -34.51
CA MET A 1 31.74 -24.06 -34.44
C MET A 1 31.47 -23.68 -33.01
N SER A 2 31.74 -22.42 -32.65
CA SER A 2 31.52 -21.90 -31.31
C SER A 2 30.05 -21.41 -31.16
N PRO A 3 29.39 -21.63 -30.01
CA PRO A 3 28.01 -21.18 -29.81
C PRO A 3 27.94 -19.67 -29.64
N PRO A 4 26.82 -19.00 -30.02
CA PRO A 4 26.71 -17.56 -29.96
C PRO A 4 26.55 -17.08 -28.53
N PHE A 5 27.33 -16.07 -28.18
CA PHE A 5 27.20 -15.29 -26.93
C PHE A 5 25.80 -14.64 -26.85
N HIS A 6 24.94 -15.12 -25.93
CA HIS A 6 23.73 -14.41 -25.55
C HIS A 6 24.11 -13.21 -24.65
N LEU A 7 24.14 -12.03 -25.24
CA LEU A 7 24.14 -10.77 -24.50
C LEU A 7 22.84 -10.68 -23.68
N GLN A 8 22.92 -10.98 -22.39
CA GLN A 8 21.89 -10.61 -21.43
C GLN A 8 21.76 -9.09 -21.40
N ARG A 9 20.76 -8.55 -22.07
CA ARG A 9 20.37 -7.14 -21.90
C ARG A 9 19.98 -6.95 -20.43
N LYS A 10 20.84 -6.28 -19.66
CA LYS A 10 20.50 -5.78 -18.33
C LYS A 10 19.28 -4.86 -18.49
N SER A 11 18.16 -5.24 -17.89
CA SER A 11 16.99 -4.35 -17.81
C SER A 11 17.41 -3.03 -17.15
N PRO A 12 16.98 -1.88 -17.66
CA PRO A 12 17.35 -0.59 -17.08
C PRO A 12 16.93 -0.59 -15.61
N SER A 13 17.87 -0.31 -14.73
CA SER A 13 17.62 -0.24 -13.28
C SER A 13 16.61 0.88 -13.01
N THR A 14 15.47 0.53 -12.40
CA THR A 14 14.51 1.54 -11.97
C THR A 14 15.15 2.41 -10.89
N PRO A 15 15.25 3.73 -11.08
CA PRO A 15 15.84 4.60 -10.08
C PRO A 15 15.01 4.59 -8.79
N VAL A 16 15.67 4.35 -7.67
CA VAL A 16 15.05 4.47 -6.35
C VAL A 16 14.96 5.96 -6.02
N PRO A 17 13.76 6.49 -5.68
CA PRO A 17 13.60 7.88 -5.31
C PRO A 17 14.56 8.28 -4.18
N ALA A 18 15.19 9.44 -4.31
CA ALA A 18 16.07 10.00 -3.29
C ALA A 18 15.28 10.34 -2.01
N ALA A 19 15.96 10.26 -0.87
CA ALA A 19 15.38 10.73 0.39
C ALA A 19 15.14 12.24 0.32
N PRO A 20 14.03 12.74 0.92
CA PRO A 20 13.86 14.17 1.10
C PRO A 20 15.00 14.75 1.92
N ALA A 21 15.51 15.91 1.50
CA ALA A 21 16.66 16.56 2.14
C ALA A 21 16.39 16.87 3.61
N ARG A 22 16.97 16.10 4.52
CA ARG A 22 17.23 16.30 5.97
C ARG A 22 17.19 14.97 6.72
N GLY A 23 18.27 14.63 7.43
CA GLY A 23 18.56 13.66 8.50
C GLY A 23 17.57 12.47 8.79
N LYS A 24 17.91 11.67 9.78
CA LYS A 24 17.02 10.59 10.29
C LYS A 24 15.70 11.20 10.75
N ARG A 25 14.61 10.86 10.06
CA ARG A 25 13.27 11.30 10.43
C ARG A 25 12.52 10.18 11.14
N ILE A 26 11.60 10.56 12.01
CA ILE A 26 10.62 9.63 12.57
C ILE A 26 9.36 9.73 11.71
N CYS A 27 8.84 8.59 11.26
CA CYS A 27 7.59 8.56 10.51
C CYS A 27 6.61 7.54 11.06
N VAL A 28 5.32 7.82 10.86
CA VAL A 28 4.24 6.84 11.03
C VAL A 28 3.83 6.34 9.65
N LEU A 29 3.90 5.02 9.43
CA LEU A 29 3.58 4.39 8.16
C LEU A 29 2.34 3.51 8.30
N LEU A 30 1.35 3.71 7.40
CA LEU A 30 0.18 2.85 7.28
C LEU A 30 0.58 1.56 6.53
N LEU A 31 0.65 0.44 7.25
CA LEU A 31 1.11 -0.84 6.75
C LEU A 31 -0.03 -1.85 6.66
N SER A 32 -0.59 -2.05 5.48
CA SER A 32 -1.66 -3.04 5.26
C SER A 32 -1.15 -4.47 5.06
N GLY A 33 0.10 -4.65 4.63
CA GLY A 33 0.64 -5.94 4.20
C GLY A 33 0.49 -6.20 2.70
N GLY A 34 -0.15 -5.29 1.96
CA GLY A 34 -0.21 -5.28 0.49
C GLY A 34 1.07 -4.74 -0.13
N LEU A 35 1.23 -4.97 -1.45
CA LEU A 35 2.43 -4.59 -2.23
C LEU A 35 2.79 -3.11 -2.07
N ASP A 36 1.81 -2.21 -2.16
CA ASP A 36 2.04 -0.78 -2.19
C ASP A 36 2.57 -0.27 -0.83
N SER A 37 1.92 -0.65 0.27
CA SER A 37 2.36 -0.28 1.62
C SER A 37 3.72 -0.91 1.99
N ALA A 38 3.98 -2.14 1.54
CA ALA A 38 5.26 -2.81 1.73
C ALA A 38 6.39 -2.13 0.93
N THR A 39 6.08 -1.64 -0.29
CA THR A 39 7.03 -0.88 -1.10
C THR A 39 7.35 0.46 -0.44
N CYS A 40 6.35 1.15 0.13
CA CYS A 40 6.58 2.35 0.94
C CYS A 40 7.46 2.05 2.16
N LEU A 41 7.22 0.95 2.88
CA LEU A 41 8.04 0.53 4.01
C LEU A 41 9.51 0.33 3.61
N ALA A 42 9.75 -0.44 2.54
CA ALA A 42 11.09 -0.66 2.01
C ALA A 42 11.78 0.65 1.61
N LEU A 43 11.04 1.58 1.00
CA LEU A 43 11.55 2.87 0.55
C LEU A 43 11.97 3.76 1.73
N VAL A 44 11.10 3.97 2.72
CA VAL A 44 11.42 4.83 3.87
C VAL A 44 12.52 4.23 4.75
N THR A 45 12.57 2.90 4.84
CA THR A 45 13.69 2.20 5.50
C THR A 45 15.00 2.43 4.74
N ARG A 46 14.98 2.39 3.40
CA ARG A 46 16.15 2.73 2.57
C ARG A 46 16.60 4.19 2.75
N TRP A 47 15.66 5.10 3.04
CA TRP A 47 15.97 6.49 3.39
C TRP A 47 16.56 6.65 4.81
N GLY A 48 16.60 5.58 5.60
CA GLY A 48 17.14 5.60 6.96
C GLY A 48 16.17 6.21 7.98
N TRP A 49 14.86 6.27 7.67
CA TRP A 49 13.86 6.79 8.60
C TRP A 49 13.57 5.80 9.72
N ASN A 50 13.27 6.34 10.91
CA ASN A 50 12.78 5.56 12.04
C ASN A 50 11.27 5.36 11.89
N VAL A 51 10.84 4.12 11.61
CA VAL A 51 9.47 3.80 11.21
C VAL A 51 8.65 3.27 12.37
N HIS A 52 7.53 3.92 12.66
CA HIS A 52 6.44 3.39 13.49
C HIS A 52 5.31 2.96 12.56
N ALA A 53 4.98 1.67 12.50
CA ALA A 53 3.97 1.15 11.60
C ALA A 53 2.61 1.00 12.30
N LEU A 54 1.52 1.34 11.59
CA LEU A 54 0.14 1.08 11.98
C LEU A 54 -0.53 0.17 10.96
N SER A 55 -1.19 -0.88 11.44
CA SER A 55 -2.09 -1.74 10.68
C SER A 55 -3.48 -1.67 11.30
N PHE A 56 -4.51 -1.85 10.47
CA PHE A 56 -5.89 -1.71 10.91
C PHE A 56 -6.68 -3.00 10.67
N ASP A 57 -7.35 -3.47 11.71
CA ASP A 57 -8.38 -4.50 11.64
C ASP A 57 -9.76 -3.82 11.75
N TYR A 58 -10.43 -3.68 10.60
CA TYR A 58 -11.72 -3.00 10.50
C TYR A 58 -12.85 -3.93 10.03
N GLY A 59 -12.67 -5.25 10.19
CA GLY A 59 -13.63 -6.26 9.73
C GLY A 59 -13.51 -6.59 8.25
N GLN A 60 -12.38 -6.28 7.61
CA GLN A 60 -12.14 -6.60 6.20
C GLN A 60 -12.08 -8.11 5.94
N ARG A 61 -12.65 -8.55 4.81
CA ARG A 61 -12.60 -9.96 4.36
C ARG A 61 -11.18 -10.51 4.26
N HIS A 62 -10.25 -9.68 3.81
CA HIS A 62 -8.85 -10.02 3.57
C HIS A 62 -7.95 -9.83 4.81
N ARG A 63 -8.45 -10.15 6.00
CA ARG A 63 -7.69 -10.04 7.27
C ARG A 63 -6.35 -10.78 7.26
N VAL A 64 -6.19 -11.74 6.37
CA VAL A 64 -4.91 -12.46 6.15
C VAL A 64 -3.74 -11.51 5.83
N GLU A 65 -4.01 -10.33 5.26
CA GLU A 65 -3.00 -9.30 5.02
C GLU A 65 -2.32 -8.81 6.31
N LEU A 66 -3.02 -8.84 7.45
CA LEU A 66 -2.47 -8.41 8.75
C LEU A 66 -1.31 -9.29 9.21
N ALA A 67 -1.35 -10.59 8.88
CA ALA A 67 -0.22 -11.48 9.14
C ALA A 67 0.99 -11.12 8.26
N ALA A 68 0.76 -10.73 7.00
CA ALA A 68 1.81 -10.23 6.12
C ALA A 68 2.41 -8.91 6.66
N ALA A 69 1.56 -7.98 7.12
CA ALA A 69 2.02 -6.74 7.74
C ALA A 69 2.93 -6.99 8.95
N ARG A 70 2.56 -7.93 9.84
CA ARG A 70 3.38 -8.30 10.99
C ARG A 70 4.75 -8.86 10.57
N ARG A 71 4.79 -9.77 9.57
CA ARG A 71 6.04 -10.34 9.05
C ARG A 71 6.94 -9.26 8.45
N LEU A 72 6.35 -8.35 7.65
CA LEU A 72 7.07 -7.24 7.05
C LEU A 72 7.63 -6.28 8.12
N ALA A 73 6.84 -5.90 9.10
CA ALA A 73 7.28 -5.05 10.21
C ALA A 73 8.48 -5.65 10.95
N LYS A 74 8.44 -6.97 11.23
CA LYS A 74 9.57 -7.70 11.83
C LYS A 74 10.80 -7.74 10.91
N LYS A 75 10.60 -8.07 9.63
CA LYS A 75 11.69 -8.16 8.63
C LYS A 75 12.43 -6.81 8.48
N TYR A 76 11.69 -5.71 8.42
CA TYR A 76 12.25 -4.37 8.28
C TYR A 76 12.64 -3.71 9.61
N ARG A 77 12.52 -4.42 10.75
CA ARG A 77 12.92 -3.96 12.08
C ARG A 77 12.35 -2.57 12.40
N VAL A 78 11.05 -2.35 12.12
CA VAL A 78 10.41 -1.07 12.46
C VAL A 78 10.47 -0.82 13.97
N ALA A 79 10.57 0.44 14.38
CA ALA A 79 10.68 0.84 15.78
C ALA A 79 9.46 0.38 16.61
N SER A 80 8.29 0.38 16.02
CA SER A 80 7.09 -0.23 16.62
C SER A 80 6.09 -0.61 15.52
N HIS A 81 5.29 -1.64 15.78
CA HIS A 81 4.15 -2.01 14.95
C HIS A 81 2.92 -2.18 15.85
N ARG A 82 1.87 -1.42 15.58
CA ARG A 82 0.61 -1.52 16.29
C ARG A 82 -0.51 -1.95 15.35
N LEU A 83 -1.33 -2.88 15.83
CA LEU A 83 -2.58 -3.27 15.18
C LEU A 83 -3.72 -2.53 15.91
N ILE A 84 -4.46 -1.72 15.17
CA ILE A 84 -5.60 -0.95 15.67
C ILE A 84 -6.87 -1.65 15.21
N ALA A 85 -7.72 -2.02 16.15
CA ALA A 85 -9.03 -2.57 15.86
C ALA A 85 -10.06 -1.44 15.74
N ILE A 86 -10.80 -1.42 14.62
CA ILE A 86 -11.90 -0.47 14.36
C ILE A 86 -13.12 -1.27 13.86
N PRO A 87 -13.70 -2.16 14.67
CA PRO A 87 -14.78 -3.04 14.23
C PRO A 87 -16.03 -2.28 13.77
N SER A 88 -16.28 -1.09 14.32
CA SER A 88 -17.40 -0.22 13.92
C SER A 88 -17.32 0.19 12.44
N LEU A 89 -16.14 0.37 11.88
CA LEU A 89 -16.00 0.74 10.48
C LEU A 89 -16.54 -0.35 9.55
N GLY A 90 -16.28 -1.61 9.88
CA GLY A 90 -16.85 -2.76 9.17
C GLY A 90 -18.37 -2.88 9.36
N ALA A 91 -18.83 -2.62 10.59
CA ALA A 91 -20.26 -2.71 10.95
C ALA A 91 -21.14 -1.65 10.26
N PHE A 92 -20.55 -0.53 9.82
CA PHE A 92 -21.31 0.48 9.05
C PHE A 92 -21.74 -0.03 7.66
N GLY A 93 -21.11 -1.10 7.14
CA GLY A 93 -21.47 -1.69 5.86
C GLY A 93 -21.07 -0.82 4.65
N GLY A 94 -21.80 -1.00 3.54
CA GLY A 94 -21.68 -0.16 2.35
C GLY A 94 -20.44 -0.45 1.48
N SER A 95 -19.67 -1.51 1.76
CA SER A 95 -18.52 -1.92 0.95
C SER A 95 -18.42 -3.42 0.82
N ALA A 96 -18.12 -3.89 -0.39
CA ALA A 96 -17.83 -5.31 -0.64
C ALA A 96 -16.62 -5.84 0.16
N LEU A 97 -15.81 -4.99 0.72
CA LEU A 97 -14.65 -5.40 1.54
C LEU A 97 -15.01 -5.68 3.00
N THR A 98 -16.14 -5.18 3.48
CA THR A 98 -16.57 -5.29 4.89
C THR A 98 -17.94 -5.93 5.05
N ASP A 99 -18.80 -5.79 4.05
CA ASP A 99 -20.16 -6.33 4.06
C ASP A 99 -20.23 -7.66 3.31
N PRO A 100 -20.52 -8.80 4.00
CA PRO A 100 -20.60 -10.10 3.35
C PRO A 100 -21.76 -10.23 2.37
N SER A 101 -22.82 -9.41 2.48
CA SER A 101 -23.95 -9.41 1.55
C SER A 101 -23.59 -8.84 0.18
N ILE A 102 -22.55 -7.98 0.10
CA ILE A 102 -22.09 -7.37 -1.14
C ILE A 102 -20.96 -8.22 -1.73
N ARG A 103 -21.16 -8.78 -2.91
CA ARG A 103 -20.13 -9.58 -3.59
C ARG A 103 -18.96 -8.72 -4.06
N VAL A 104 -17.73 -9.21 -3.87
CA VAL A 104 -16.53 -8.58 -4.47
C VAL A 104 -16.59 -8.78 -5.97
N PRO A 105 -16.57 -7.69 -6.77
CA PRO A 105 -16.61 -7.80 -8.23
C PRO A 105 -15.42 -8.60 -8.77
N LYS A 106 -15.67 -9.40 -9.79
CA LYS A 106 -14.66 -10.14 -10.53
C LYS A 106 -14.56 -9.56 -11.93
N LYS A 107 -13.32 -9.41 -12.46
CA LYS A 107 -13.03 -8.92 -13.83
C LYS A 107 -13.73 -7.59 -14.15
N ALA A 108 -13.70 -6.61 -13.21
CA ALA A 108 -14.44 -5.36 -13.32
C ALA A 108 -13.54 -4.13 -13.56
N LEU A 109 -12.30 -4.33 -14.00
CA LEU A 109 -11.35 -3.25 -14.31
C LEU A 109 -11.91 -2.27 -15.36
N GLY A 110 -11.56 -0.97 -15.19
CA GLY A 110 -11.87 0.08 -16.19
C GLY A 110 -13.19 0.81 -15.98
N LYS A 111 -13.94 0.57 -14.91
CA LYS A 111 -15.15 1.34 -14.58
C LYS A 111 -14.76 2.70 -13.97
N THR A 112 -15.31 3.79 -14.49
CA THR A 112 -15.02 5.17 -14.07
C THR A 112 -15.68 5.59 -12.75
N ARG A 113 -16.60 4.79 -12.22
CA ARG A 113 -17.33 5.07 -10.97
C ARG A 113 -16.53 4.62 -9.75
N ILE A 114 -16.84 5.21 -8.59
CA ILE A 114 -16.34 4.74 -7.29
C ILE A 114 -16.74 3.27 -7.13
N PRO A 115 -15.79 2.34 -7.02
CA PRO A 115 -16.12 0.92 -6.98
C PRO A 115 -16.76 0.53 -5.64
N VAL A 116 -17.58 -0.51 -5.63
CA VAL A 116 -18.24 -1.04 -4.42
C VAL A 116 -17.24 -1.58 -3.37
N THR A 117 -15.97 -1.70 -3.73
CA THR A 117 -14.85 -2.01 -2.82
C THR A 117 -14.32 -0.78 -2.07
N TYR A 118 -14.82 0.40 -2.36
CA TYR A 118 -14.53 1.59 -1.57
C TYR A 118 -15.15 1.44 -0.18
N VAL A 119 -14.34 1.55 0.86
CA VAL A 119 -14.83 1.62 2.24
C VAL A 119 -14.98 3.09 2.61
N PRO A 120 -16.19 3.57 2.93
CA PRO A 120 -16.45 4.98 3.16
C PRO A 120 -15.49 5.60 4.17
N ALA A 121 -14.83 6.69 3.78
CA ALA A 121 -13.90 7.48 4.60
C ALA A 121 -12.77 6.70 5.29
N ARG A 122 -12.43 5.50 4.81
CA ARG A 122 -11.44 4.62 5.45
C ARG A 122 -10.10 5.32 5.64
N ASN A 123 -9.54 5.94 4.60
CA ASN A 123 -8.25 6.59 4.70
C ASN A 123 -8.32 7.86 5.56
N THR A 124 -9.48 8.52 5.68
CA THR A 124 -9.69 9.63 6.62
C THR A 124 -9.49 9.16 8.06
N LEU A 125 -10.11 8.04 8.43
CA LEU A 125 -9.94 7.44 9.76
C LEU A 125 -8.50 6.98 10.00
N PHE A 126 -7.92 6.27 9.02
CA PHE A 126 -6.55 5.76 9.17
C PHE A 126 -5.53 6.89 9.32
N LEU A 127 -5.69 7.98 8.58
CA LEU A 127 -4.84 9.16 8.72
C LEU A 127 -5.07 9.88 10.04
N ALA A 128 -6.30 9.91 10.58
CA ALA A 128 -6.58 10.48 11.89
C ALA A 128 -5.87 9.71 13.01
N TYR A 129 -5.93 8.37 12.99
CA TYR A 129 -5.16 7.53 13.91
C TYR A 129 -3.65 7.73 13.74
N ALA A 130 -3.18 7.81 12.49
CA ALA A 130 -1.76 8.03 12.21
C ALA A 130 -1.29 9.38 12.73
N LEU A 131 -2.11 10.43 12.58
CA LEU A 131 -1.82 11.77 13.07
C LEU A 131 -1.73 11.80 14.59
N SER A 132 -2.72 11.24 15.29
CA SER A 132 -2.70 11.12 16.75
C SER A 132 -1.47 10.37 17.24
N PHE A 133 -1.13 9.26 16.58
CA PHE A 133 0.04 8.48 16.95
C PHE A 133 1.35 9.22 16.62
N ALA A 134 1.41 9.94 15.50
CA ALA A 134 2.57 10.74 15.11
C ALA A 134 2.85 11.82 16.15
N GLU A 135 1.83 12.54 16.60
CA GLU A 135 1.96 13.58 17.64
C GLU A 135 2.53 13.01 18.94
N THR A 136 2.06 11.83 19.39
CA THR A 136 2.59 11.18 20.61
C THR A 136 4.02 10.67 20.47
N ARG A 137 4.54 10.54 19.26
CA ARG A 137 5.91 10.06 18.95
C ARG A 137 6.86 11.19 18.56
N GLY A 138 6.39 12.43 18.51
CA GLY A 138 7.16 13.54 17.96
C GLY A 138 7.49 13.33 16.48
N ALA A 139 6.70 12.53 15.76
CA ALA A 139 6.85 12.30 14.32
C ALA A 139 6.11 13.39 13.54
N THR A 140 6.74 13.91 12.51
CA THR A 140 6.12 14.91 11.62
C THR A 140 5.76 14.35 10.25
N GLU A 141 6.23 13.13 9.96
CA GLU A 141 6.06 12.49 8.67
C GLU A 141 5.07 11.31 8.78
N ILE A 142 4.03 11.32 7.95
CA ILE A 142 3.07 10.21 7.82
C ILE A 142 3.21 9.65 6.41
N VAL A 143 3.24 8.33 6.27
CA VAL A 143 3.45 7.64 5.00
C VAL A 143 2.27 6.73 4.68
N ILE A 144 1.70 6.89 3.49
CA ILE A 144 0.59 6.08 3.00
C ILE A 144 0.90 5.51 1.61
N GLY A 145 0.58 4.24 1.40
CA GLY A 145 0.72 3.55 0.11
C GLY A 145 -0.46 3.83 -0.84
N ALA A 146 -0.96 5.07 -0.88
CA ALA A 146 -2.01 5.45 -1.81
C ALA A 146 -1.48 5.48 -3.25
N ASN A 147 -2.29 4.96 -4.19
CA ASN A 147 -2.04 5.02 -5.62
C ASN A 147 -3.28 5.58 -6.33
N ALA A 148 -3.11 6.70 -7.05
CA ALA A 148 -4.20 7.36 -7.76
C ALA A 148 -4.35 6.90 -9.21
N LEU A 149 -3.34 6.25 -9.79
CA LEU A 149 -3.41 5.74 -11.17
C LEU A 149 -4.23 4.46 -11.26
N ASP A 150 -4.00 3.51 -10.34
CA ASP A 150 -4.69 2.23 -10.36
C ASP A 150 -6.08 2.30 -9.73
N TYR A 151 -6.26 3.21 -8.76
CA TYR A 151 -7.50 3.37 -7.98
C TYR A 151 -8.01 4.81 -8.03
N SER A 152 -8.08 5.39 -9.23
CA SER A 152 -8.60 6.76 -9.44
C SER A 152 -10.03 6.98 -8.91
N GLY A 153 -10.78 5.88 -8.72
CA GLY A 153 -12.11 5.89 -8.13
C GLY A 153 -12.18 6.20 -6.62
N TYR A 154 -11.09 6.06 -5.88
CA TYR A 154 -11.12 6.29 -4.43
C TYR A 154 -10.85 7.78 -4.11
N PRO A 155 -11.86 8.54 -3.62
CA PRO A 155 -11.71 9.97 -3.35
C PRO A 155 -10.64 10.26 -2.30
N ASP A 156 -10.49 9.38 -1.31
CA ASP A 156 -9.55 9.47 -0.20
C ASP A 156 -8.11 8.99 -0.53
N CYS A 157 -7.84 8.75 -1.83
CA CYS A 157 -6.49 8.54 -2.36
C CYS A 157 -5.99 9.71 -3.22
N ARG A 158 -6.82 10.74 -3.45
CA ARG A 158 -6.49 11.84 -4.37
C ARG A 158 -5.51 12.84 -3.76
N PRO A 159 -4.65 13.48 -4.57
CA PRO A 159 -3.71 14.49 -4.09
C PRO A 159 -4.37 15.64 -3.30
N ALA A 160 -5.55 16.07 -3.75
CA ALA A 160 -6.30 17.15 -3.09
C ALA A 160 -6.73 16.77 -1.67
N PHE A 161 -7.18 15.52 -1.48
CA PHE A 161 -7.54 14.99 -0.16
C PHE A 161 -6.34 14.99 0.79
N LEU A 162 -5.19 14.47 0.35
CA LEU A 162 -3.99 14.40 1.18
C LEU A 162 -3.50 15.80 1.60
N ARG A 163 -3.50 16.77 0.67
CA ARG A 163 -3.19 18.17 1.02
C ARG A 163 -4.20 18.81 1.97
N ALA A 164 -5.49 18.49 1.83
CA ALA A 164 -6.51 18.96 2.77
C ALA A 164 -6.30 18.37 4.17
N PHE A 165 -5.90 17.09 4.24
CA PHE A 165 -5.62 16.44 5.53
C PHE A 165 -4.37 17.04 6.23
N GLU A 166 -3.34 17.47 5.50
CA GLU A 166 -2.22 18.22 6.09
C GLU A 166 -2.69 19.53 6.73
N LYS A 167 -3.70 20.20 6.13
CA LYS A 167 -4.31 21.40 6.77
C LYS A 167 -5.07 21.03 8.05
N VAL A 168 -5.81 19.90 8.02
CA VAL A 168 -6.46 19.36 9.23
C VAL A 168 -5.43 19.11 10.32
N ALA A 169 -4.32 18.46 10.00
CA ALA A 169 -3.25 18.17 10.95
C ALA A 169 -2.70 19.46 11.60
N ARG A 170 -2.46 20.50 10.79
CA ARG A 170 -1.96 21.79 11.28
C ARG A 170 -2.95 22.52 12.19
N LEU A 171 -4.26 22.42 11.91
CA LEU A 171 -5.28 23.18 12.64
C LEU A 171 -5.85 22.40 13.84
N GLY A 172 -5.83 21.08 13.77
CA GLY A 172 -6.53 20.20 14.71
C GLY A 172 -5.63 19.47 15.70
N THR A 173 -4.32 19.79 15.77
CA THR A 173 -3.41 19.19 16.76
C THR A 173 -2.69 20.27 17.56
N LYS A 174 -2.30 19.93 18.79
CA LYS A 174 -1.47 20.81 19.62
C LYS A 174 -0.17 21.18 18.91
N ALA A 175 0.56 20.16 18.44
CA ALA A 175 1.82 20.37 17.75
C ALA A 175 1.66 21.23 16.48
N GLY A 176 0.56 21.05 15.73
CA GLY A 176 0.25 21.84 14.55
C GLY A 176 0.02 23.32 14.86
N VAL A 177 -0.72 23.63 15.93
CA VAL A 177 -0.97 24.99 16.40
C VAL A 177 0.33 25.63 16.94
N GLU A 178 1.20 24.83 17.54
CA GLU A 178 2.53 25.24 18.02
C GLU A 178 3.58 25.35 16.88
N GLY A 179 3.15 25.25 15.61
CA GLY A 179 4.01 25.48 14.43
C GLY A 179 4.63 24.25 13.80
N THR A 180 4.31 23.03 14.27
CA THR A 180 4.78 21.80 13.64
C THR A 180 4.15 21.60 12.27
N ALA A 181 4.97 21.39 11.24
CA ALA A 181 4.48 21.09 9.89
C ALA A 181 4.41 19.56 9.68
N PHE A 182 3.24 18.99 9.84
CA PHE A 182 3.00 17.61 9.44
C PHE A 182 3.02 17.46 7.92
N ARG A 183 3.61 16.37 7.42
CA ARG A 183 3.64 16.03 6.01
C ARG A 183 3.12 14.63 5.75
N ILE A 184 2.29 14.49 4.72
CA ILE A 184 1.76 13.21 4.27
C ILE A 184 2.47 12.80 2.98
N HIS A 185 3.27 11.76 3.07
CA HIS A 185 3.99 11.18 1.94
C HIS A 185 3.20 10.06 1.30
N ALA A 186 2.89 10.21 0.03
CA ALA A 186 2.30 9.17 -0.81
C ALA A 186 3.24 8.92 -2.02
N PRO A 187 4.39 8.25 -1.81
CA PRO A 187 5.44 8.17 -2.82
C PRO A 187 5.04 7.41 -4.08
N LEU A 188 3.98 6.61 -4.02
CA LEU A 188 3.48 5.81 -5.13
C LEU A 188 2.29 6.44 -5.86
N LEU A 189 1.88 7.66 -5.47
CA LEU A 189 0.63 8.29 -5.90
C LEU A 189 0.48 8.40 -7.43
N LYS A 190 1.58 8.63 -8.11
CA LYS A 190 1.66 8.80 -9.58
C LYS A 190 2.45 7.66 -10.26
N THR A 191 2.58 6.51 -9.61
CA THR A 191 3.38 5.40 -10.11
C THR A 191 2.46 4.29 -10.60
N SER A 192 2.66 3.79 -11.83
CA SER A 192 1.90 2.64 -12.35
C SER A 192 2.22 1.38 -11.55
N LYS A 193 1.33 0.37 -11.59
CA LYS A 193 1.57 -0.90 -10.88
C LYS A 193 2.87 -1.56 -11.32
N ALA A 194 3.21 -1.51 -12.59
CA ALA A 194 4.50 -1.98 -13.10
C ALA A 194 5.67 -1.20 -12.50
N GLY A 195 5.54 0.12 -12.37
CA GLY A 195 6.52 0.96 -11.71
C GLY A 195 6.71 0.60 -10.24
N ILE A 196 5.61 0.30 -9.53
CA ILE A 196 5.64 -0.15 -8.13
C ILE A 196 6.37 -1.50 -8.01
N VAL A 197 6.07 -2.46 -8.90
CA VAL A 197 6.75 -3.77 -8.93
C VAL A 197 8.26 -3.59 -9.17
N ARG A 198 8.65 -2.78 -10.16
CA ARG A 198 10.07 -2.50 -10.43
C ARG A 198 10.76 -1.84 -9.25
N LEU A 199 10.11 -0.84 -8.62
CA LEU A 199 10.64 -0.18 -7.42
C LEU A 199 10.79 -1.16 -6.25
N ALA A 200 9.78 -2.00 -6.00
CA ALA A 200 9.81 -3.02 -4.97
C ALA A 200 11.03 -3.96 -5.13
N ARG A 201 11.27 -4.42 -6.37
CA ARG A 201 12.43 -5.25 -6.72
C ARG A 201 13.76 -4.52 -6.52
N ALA A 202 13.84 -3.27 -6.96
CA ALA A 202 15.04 -2.44 -6.79
C ALA A 202 15.38 -2.17 -5.31
N LEU A 203 14.36 -2.17 -4.45
CA LEU A 203 14.49 -2.07 -3.00
C LEU A 203 14.78 -3.41 -2.31
N GLY A 204 14.84 -4.53 -3.04
CA GLY A 204 15.02 -5.86 -2.48
C GLY A 204 13.82 -6.38 -1.69
N LEU A 205 12.62 -5.83 -1.94
CA LEU A 205 11.40 -6.32 -1.32
C LEU A 205 11.03 -7.69 -1.92
N ASP A 206 10.89 -8.69 -1.05
CA ASP A 206 10.25 -9.95 -1.42
C ASP A 206 8.75 -9.73 -1.60
N THR A 207 8.33 -9.60 -2.86
CA THR A 207 6.93 -9.32 -3.20
C THR A 207 6.00 -10.52 -2.92
N SER A 208 6.53 -11.73 -2.76
CA SER A 208 5.75 -12.91 -2.39
C SER A 208 5.23 -12.83 -0.95
N ALA A 209 5.93 -12.09 -0.09
CA ALA A 209 5.52 -11.83 1.29
C ALA A 209 4.31 -10.88 1.42
N THR A 210 3.82 -10.31 0.29
CA THR A 210 2.72 -9.34 0.27
C THR A 210 1.42 -9.95 -0.21
N ILE A 211 0.28 -9.51 0.35
CA ILE A 211 -1.06 -9.98 0.00
C ILE A 211 -1.88 -8.80 -0.50
N SER A 212 -2.47 -8.93 -1.69
CA SER A 212 -3.28 -7.86 -2.32
C SER A 212 -4.71 -8.29 -2.64
N CYS A 213 -5.05 -9.57 -2.49
CA CYS A 213 -6.35 -10.09 -2.85
C CYS A 213 -7.46 -9.53 -1.95
N TYR A 214 -8.56 -9.06 -2.53
CA TYR A 214 -9.74 -8.57 -1.81
C TYR A 214 -10.65 -9.68 -1.30
N ASP A 215 -10.56 -10.86 -1.90
CA ASP A 215 -11.42 -12.01 -1.62
C ASP A 215 -10.56 -13.30 -1.59
N PRO A 216 -9.63 -13.39 -0.61
CA PRO A 216 -8.75 -14.55 -0.51
C PRO A 216 -9.53 -15.78 -0.05
N GLY A 217 -9.08 -16.96 -0.49
CA GLY A 217 -9.58 -18.22 0.04
C GLY A 217 -9.21 -18.45 1.52
N PRO A 218 -9.73 -19.52 2.14
CA PRO A 218 -9.58 -19.78 3.57
C PRO A 218 -8.11 -19.84 4.06
N ALA A 219 -7.19 -20.34 3.23
CA ALA A 219 -5.77 -20.39 3.53
C ALA A 219 -5.01 -19.13 3.05
N GLY A 220 -5.71 -18.04 2.68
CA GLY A 220 -5.10 -16.79 2.23
C GLY A 220 -4.66 -16.78 0.77
N GLN A 221 -4.99 -17.82 -0.02
CA GLN A 221 -4.66 -17.87 -1.43
C GLN A 221 -5.45 -16.83 -2.23
N ALA A 222 -4.77 -16.21 -3.21
CA ALA A 222 -5.36 -15.17 -4.04
C ALA A 222 -6.48 -15.76 -4.94
N CYS A 223 -7.63 -15.06 -5.04
CA CYS A 223 -8.73 -15.48 -5.93
C CYS A 223 -8.39 -15.32 -7.43
N ARG A 224 -7.40 -14.49 -7.78
CA ARG A 224 -6.93 -14.18 -9.15
C ARG A 224 -7.94 -13.53 -10.09
N GLU A 225 -9.09 -13.12 -9.57
CA GLU A 225 -10.19 -12.58 -10.38
C GLU A 225 -10.66 -11.19 -9.94
N CYS A 226 -10.44 -10.81 -8.66
CA CYS A 226 -10.78 -9.46 -8.20
C CYS A 226 -9.85 -8.42 -8.82
N ASP A 227 -10.31 -7.18 -8.87
CA ASP A 227 -9.56 -6.08 -9.52
C ASP A 227 -8.14 -5.92 -8.96
N SER A 228 -7.96 -6.10 -7.64
CA SER A 228 -6.63 -6.04 -7.04
C SER A 228 -5.70 -7.17 -7.51
N CYS A 229 -6.22 -8.39 -7.70
CA CYS A 229 -5.44 -9.49 -8.27
C CYS A 229 -5.06 -9.19 -9.72
N LEU A 230 -6.02 -8.74 -10.53
CA LEU A 230 -5.79 -8.42 -11.95
C LEU A 230 -4.79 -7.28 -12.13
N LEU A 231 -4.92 -6.20 -11.34
CA LEU A 231 -3.94 -5.09 -11.34
C LEU A 231 -2.55 -5.56 -10.91
N ARG A 232 -2.47 -6.42 -9.90
CA ARG A 232 -1.20 -7.01 -9.47
C ARG A 232 -0.57 -7.83 -10.59
N GLU A 233 -1.30 -8.76 -11.19
CA GLU A 233 -0.83 -9.62 -12.28
C GLU A 233 -0.38 -8.79 -13.49
N LYS A 234 -1.20 -7.83 -13.93
CA LYS A 234 -0.85 -6.89 -14.98
C LYS A 234 0.45 -6.14 -14.66
N GLY A 235 0.58 -5.61 -13.43
CA GLY A 235 1.77 -4.90 -13.00
C GLY A 235 3.04 -5.74 -13.05
N PHE A 236 2.97 -7.02 -12.65
CA PHE A 236 4.10 -7.94 -12.75
C PHE A 236 4.44 -8.26 -14.21
N SER A 237 3.44 -8.58 -15.04
CA SER A 237 3.63 -8.85 -16.46
C SER A 237 4.29 -7.68 -17.19
N GLU A 238 3.79 -6.45 -16.98
CA GLU A 238 4.36 -5.24 -17.58
C GLU A 238 5.76 -4.91 -17.03
N ALA A 239 6.03 -5.22 -15.78
CA ALA A 239 7.35 -5.03 -15.19
C ALA A 239 8.39 -5.98 -15.82
N ASP A 240 7.97 -7.15 -16.29
CA ASP A 240 8.81 -8.18 -16.93
C ASP A 240 8.90 -8.00 -18.46
N GLY A 241 8.52 -6.83 -18.99
CA GLY A 241 8.59 -6.52 -20.42
C GLY A 241 7.41 -7.05 -21.22
N GLY A 242 6.26 -7.25 -20.57
CA GLY A 242 5.01 -7.64 -21.23
C GLY A 242 4.91 -9.13 -21.62
N LYS A 243 5.87 -9.96 -21.27
CA LYS A 243 5.72 -11.40 -21.40
C LYS A 243 4.67 -11.89 -20.41
N VAL A 244 3.52 -12.29 -20.93
CA VAL A 244 2.45 -12.93 -20.14
C VAL A 244 2.99 -14.26 -19.62
N ILE A 245 3.34 -14.32 -18.35
CA ILE A 245 3.56 -15.60 -17.67
C ILE A 245 2.16 -16.15 -17.38
N LEU A 246 1.64 -16.93 -18.32
CA LEU A 246 0.42 -17.71 -18.09
C LEU A 246 0.67 -18.64 -16.90
N PRO A 247 -0.23 -18.68 -15.90
CA PRO A 247 -0.09 -19.64 -14.83
C PRO A 247 -0.13 -21.04 -15.43
N LEU A 248 0.92 -21.83 -15.18
CA LEU A 248 0.97 -23.23 -15.55
C LEU A 248 -0.32 -23.90 -15.04
N ARG A 249 -1.17 -24.36 -15.96
CA ARG A 249 -2.29 -25.23 -15.63
C ARG A 249 -1.69 -26.46 -14.96
N ARG A 250 -1.93 -26.64 -13.66
CA ARG A 250 -1.70 -27.94 -13.03
C ARG A 250 -2.63 -28.91 -13.76
N ARG A 251 -2.04 -29.86 -14.46
CA ARG A 251 -2.77 -31.04 -14.96
C ARG A 251 -3.28 -31.78 -13.72
N THR A 252 -4.59 -31.94 -13.66
CA THR A 252 -5.27 -32.85 -12.74
C THR A 252 -4.84 -34.26 -13.02
#